data_4285ca2dd85633484970001089d8fb28
#
_entry.id   4285ca2dd85633484970001089d8fb28
#
_cell.length_a   1.000
_cell.length_b   1.000
_cell.length_c   1.000
_cell.angle_alpha   90.00
_cell.angle_beta   90.00
_cell.angle_gamma   90.00
#
_symmetry.space_group_name_H-M   'P 1'
#
loop_
_entity.id
_entity.type
_entity.pdbx_description
1 polymer ?
#
loop_
_entity_poly.entity_id
_entity_poly.type
_entity_poly.pdbx_seq_one_letter_code
_entity_poly.pdbx_strand_id
1 'polypeptide(L)'
;VIEYRSFRNYDPPHLLRLWQQAGFGRGAAVNLSNDESFDYINYAQQHFDRDGLILAIDGVLPVGFVHAGFGCLPDGSGVDHKTGVIEAVVVHPDCRRQGIGRELVRRAENYLRESGAESIYAGPGPHRDLFYFGMYGGARPVGFLQSDP
;
A
#
# COMPACT_ATOMS: atom_id res chain seq x y z
N VAL A 1 1.52 -21.27 -8.26
CA VAL A 1 2.72 -20.56 -7.77
C VAL A 1 2.47 -19.06 -7.84
N ILE A 2 2.70 -18.37 -6.75
CA ILE A 2 2.54 -16.91 -6.68
C ILE A 2 3.82 -16.26 -7.17
N GLU A 3 3.69 -15.39 -8.16
CA GLU A 3 4.76 -14.52 -8.63
C GLU A 3 4.66 -13.15 -7.98
N TYR A 4 5.80 -12.51 -7.75
CA TYR A 4 5.87 -11.18 -7.15
C TYR A 4 6.64 -10.25 -8.08
N ARG A 5 6.05 -9.09 -8.38
CA ARG A 5 6.67 -8.09 -9.25
C ARG A 5 6.27 -6.67 -8.87
N SER A 6 7.07 -5.71 -9.32
CA SER A 6 6.74 -4.29 -9.19
C SER A 6 5.56 -3.89 -10.09
N PHE A 7 4.98 -2.76 -9.74
CA PHE A 7 3.87 -2.10 -10.45
C PHE A 7 4.16 -1.87 -11.93
N ARG A 8 3.13 -2.01 -12.74
CA ARG A 8 3.10 -1.67 -14.17
C ARG A 8 1.88 -0.81 -14.50
N ASN A 9 1.98 -0.02 -15.57
CA ASN A 9 0.94 0.97 -15.92
C ASN A 9 -0.44 0.37 -16.24
N TYR A 10 -0.56 -0.92 -16.42
CA TYR A 10 -1.85 -1.61 -16.61
C TYR A 10 -2.43 -2.21 -15.32
N ASP A 11 -1.76 -2.05 -14.20
CA ASP A 11 -2.21 -2.60 -12.90
C ASP A 11 -3.33 -1.81 -12.19
N PRO A 12 -3.50 -0.49 -12.39
CA PRO A 12 -4.45 0.29 -11.60
C PRO A 12 -5.86 -0.31 -11.46
N PRO A 13 -6.52 -0.79 -12.51
CA PRO A 13 -7.85 -1.40 -12.36
C PRO A 13 -7.86 -2.64 -11.46
N HIS A 14 -6.80 -3.41 -11.47
CA HIS A 14 -6.66 -4.59 -10.62
C HIS A 14 -6.45 -4.22 -9.16
N LEU A 15 -5.70 -3.17 -8.89
CA LEU A 15 -5.43 -2.69 -7.53
C LEU A 15 -6.69 -2.09 -6.90
N LEU A 16 -7.46 -1.31 -7.67
CA LEU A 16 -8.76 -0.82 -7.23
C LEU A 16 -9.71 -1.97 -6.90
N ARG A 17 -9.78 -2.99 -7.77
CA ARG A 17 -10.59 -4.18 -7.53
C ARG A 17 -10.19 -4.88 -6.23
N LEU A 18 -8.89 -5.10 -6.01
CA LEU A 18 -8.39 -5.70 -4.76
C LEU A 18 -8.78 -4.88 -3.53
N TRP A 19 -8.65 -3.55 -3.63
CA TRP A 19 -9.07 -2.64 -2.57
C TRP A 19 -10.55 -2.76 -2.26
N GLN A 20 -11.41 -2.74 -3.28
CA GLN A 20 -12.86 -2.87 -3.11
C GLN A 20 -13.28 -4.23 -2.55
N GLN A 21 -12.58 -5.30 -2.93
CA GLN A 21 -12.88 -6.67 -2.51
C GLN A 21 -12.21 -7.08 -1.19
N ALA A 22 -11.35 -6.24 -0.64
CA ALA A 22 -10.57 -6.58 0.54
C ALA A 22 -11.43 -6.85 1.79
N GLY A 23 -12.67 -6.35 1.82
CA GLY A 23 -13.56 -6.56 2.96
C GLY A 23 -13.02 -5.90 4.23
N PHE A 24 -12.54 -4.68 4.13
CA PHE A 24 -12.15 -3.89 5.29
C PHE A 24 -13.35 -3.75 6.23
N GLY A 25 -13.16 -4.04 7.50
CA GLY A 25 -14.21 -4.05 8.51
C GLY A 25 -14.87 -2.68 8.75
N ARG A 26 -15.74 -2.63 9.74
CA ARG A 26 -16.51 -1.43 10.08
C ARG A 26 -15.60 -0.24 10.40
N GLY A 27 -15.87 0.91 9.74
CA GLY A 27 -15.11 2.15 9.93
C GLY A 27 -13.76 2.21 9.23
N ALA A 28 -13.45 1.22 8.42
CA ALA A 28 -12.22 1.16 7.63
C ALA A 28 -12.29 2.03 6.36
N ALA A 29 -11.90 1.56 5.24
CA ALA A 29 -11.73 2.35 4.03
C ALA A 29 -13.05 2.90 3.45
N VAL A 30 -12.98 4.09 2.85
CA VAL A 30 -14.02 4.59 1.96
C VAL A 30 -14.05 3.73 0.71
N ASN A 31 -15.24 3.29 0.32
CA ASN A 31 -15.42 2.58 -0.94
C ASN A 31 -15.37 3.59 -2.09
N LEU A 32 -14.25 3.68 -2.75
CA LEU A 32 -14.10 4.52 -3.94
C LEU A 32 -14.80 3.85 -5.12
N SER A 33 -15.67 4.59 -5.77
CA SER A 33 -16.50 4.10 -6.86
C SER A 33 -15.83 4.27 -8.24
N ASN A 34 -14.71 4.96 -8.34
CA ASN A 34 -14.03 5.21 -9.61
C ASN A 34 -12.51 5.12 -9.52
N ASP A 35 -11.91 4.79 -10.64
CA ASP A 35 -10.47 4.58 -10.82
C ASP A 35 -9.69 5.90 -10.68
N GLU A 36 -10.25 7.00 -11.16
CA GLU A 36 -9.56 8.31 -11.22
C GLU A 36 -9.16 8.81 -9.82
N SER A 37 -10.06 8.67 -8.85
CA SER A 37 -9.76 9.10 -7.47
C SER A 37 -8.68 8.25 -6.83
N PHE A 38 -8.71 6.94 -7.07
CA PHE A 38 -7.70 6.02 -6.56
C PHE A 38 -6.33 6.30 -7.19
N ASP A 39 -6.30 6.49 -8.50
CA ASP A 39 -5.09 6.81 -9.26
C ASP A 39 -4.48 8.15 -8.82
N TYR A 40 -5.32 9.18 -8.68
CA TYR A 40 -4.87 10.51 -8.26
C TYR A 40 -4.25 10.49 -6.86
N ILE A 41 -4.88 9.81 -5.91
CA ILE A 41 -4.40 9.75 -4.52
C ILE A 41 -3.09 8.98 -4.41
N ASN A 42 -2.88 7.96 -5.24
CA ASN A 42 -1.75 7.05 -5.09
C ASN A 42 -0.69 7.20 -6.18
N TYR A 43 -1.04 7.01 -7.45
CA TYR A 43 -0.03 6.85 -8.51
C TYR A 43 0.39 8.17 -9.17
N ALA A 44 -0.45 9.19 -9.11
CA ALA A 44 -0.15 10.51 -9.66
C ALA A 44 0.66 11.41 -8.73
N GLN A 45 1.08 10.90 -7.57
CA GLN A 45 1.88 11.68 -6.63
C GLN A 45 3.35 11.74 -7.08
N GLN A 46 4.00 12.91 -6.90
CA GLN A 46 5.39 13.12 -7.32
C GLN A 46 6.39 12.16 -6.68
N HIS A 47 6.07 11.68 -5.49
CA HIS A 47 6.91 10.76 -4.72
C HIS A 47 6.55 9.29 -4.91
N PHE A 48 5.63 8.98 -5.85
CA PHE A 48 5.31 7.60 -6.19
C PHE A 48 6.50 6.91 -6.86
N ASP A 49 6.89 5.78 -6.30
CA ASP A 49 7.90 4.90 -6.89
C ASP A 49 7.27 3.54 -7.20
N ARG A 50 7.30 3.16 -8.46
CA ARG A 50 6.77 1.88 -8.93
C ARG A 50 7.40 0.67 -8.24
N ASP A 51 8.66 0.77 -7.84
CA ASP A 51 9.37 -0.33 -7.19
C ASP A 51 8.93 -0.53 -5.74
N GLY A 52 8.30 0.48 -5.14
CA GLY A 52 7.69 0.39 -3.82
C GLY A 52 6.29 -0.23 -3.81
N LEU A 53 5.66 -0.37 -4.96
CA LEU A 53 4.34 -1.00 -5.11
C LEU A 53 4.51 -2.39 -5.73
N ILE A 54 4.41 -3.42 -4.89
CA ILE A 54 4.71 -4.80 -5.26
C ILE A 54 3.42 -5.62 -5.26
N LEU A 55 3.19 -6.36 -6.34
CA LEU A 55 2.02 -7.20 -6.52
C LEU A 55 2.36 -8.67 -6.36
N ALA A 56 1.41 -9.41 -5.80
CA ALA A 56 1.38 -10.87 -5.82
C ALA A 56 0.41 -11.33 -6.91
N ILE A 57 0.88 -12.16 -7.82
CA ILE A 57 0.16 -12.58 -9.03
C ILE A 57 -0.04 -14.10 -8.98
N ASP A 58 -1.28 -14.54 -9.12
CA ASP A 58 -1.62 -15.95 -9.34
C ASP A 58 -2.00 -16.16 -10.81
N GLY A 59 -1.12 -16.79 -11.55
CA GLY A 59 -1.24 -16.92 -12.99
C GLY A 59 -1.21 -15.54 -13.68
N VAL A 60 -2.38 -15.01 -14.00
CA VAL A 60 -2.52 -13.69 -14.63
C VAL A 60 -3.23 -12.67 -13.74
N LEU A 61 -3.74 -13.09 -12.59
CA LEU A 61 -4.56 -12.26 -11.71
C LEU A 61 -3.76 -11.74 -10.52
N PRO A 62 -3.70 -10.43 -10.29
CA PRO A 62 -3.27 -9.88 -9.03
C PRO A 62 -4.21 -10.32 -7.90
N VAL A 63 -3.62 -10.95 -6.86
CA VAL A 63 -4.32 -11.44 -5.68
C VAL A 63 -3.92 -10.71 -4.39
N GLY A 64 -2.94 -9.83 -4.48
CA GLY A 64 -2.53 -8.99 -3.38
C GLY A 64 -1.51 -7.95 -3.81
N PHE A 65 -1.32 -6.95 -2.98
CA PHE A 65 -0.27 -5.96 -3.16
C PHE A 65 0.19 -5.38 -1.81
N VAL A 66 1.38 -4.81 -1.83
CA VAL A 66 1.91 -3.96 -0.77
C VAL A 66 2.35 -2.65 -1.40
N HIS A 67 2.07 -1.53 -0.75
CA HIS A 67 2.59 -0.23 -1.16
C HIS A 67 3.50 0.31 -0.07
N ALA A 68 4.77 0.46 -0.42
CA ALA A 68 5.79 1.04 0.43
C ALA A 68 6.32 2.33 -0.19
N GLY A 69 6.66 3.28 0.65
CA GLY A 69 7.21 4.56 0.26
C GLY A 69 7.98 5.20 1.41
N PHE A 70 8.24 6.50 1.29
CA PHE A 70 8.99 7.23 2.30
C PHE A 70 8.15 8.36 2.88
N GLY A 71 8.47 8.75 4.11
CA GLY A 71 7.88 9.92 4.74
C GLY A 71 8.34 11.22 4.10
N CYS A 72 7.76 12.32 4.52
CA CYS A 72 8.24 13.66 4.16
C CYS A 72 9.11 14.23 5.27
N LEU A 73 10.00 15.13 4.89
CA LEU A 73 10.74 15.95 5.84
C LEU A 73 9.78 16.81 6.65
N PRO A 74 10.08 17.11 7.92
CA PRO A 74 9.17 17.85 8.80
C PRO A 74 8.76 19.24 8.27
N ASP A 75 9.62 19.87 7.48
CA ASP A 75 9.37 21.17 6.83
C ASP A 75 8.61 21.06 5.50
N GLY A 76 8.30 19.83 5.04
CA GLY A 76 7.61 19.58 3.78
C GLY A 76 8.46 19.83 2.51
N SER A 77 9.77 20.04 2.63
CA SER A 77 10.64 20.38 1.51
C SER A 77 10.99 19.19 0.61
N GLY A 78 10.71 17.95 1.03
CA GLY A 78 11.04 16.78 0.25
C GLY A 78 10.75 15.48 0.97
N VAL A 79 11.24 14.40 0.40
CA VAL A 79 11.09 13.04 0.90
C VAL A 79 12.21 12.72 1.90
N ASP A 80 11.85 12.11 3.01
CA ASP A 80 12.79 11.58 3.99
C ASP A 80 13.12 10.11 3.70
N HIS A 81 14.17 9.87 2.94
CA HIS A 81 14.60 8.51 2.57
C HIS A 81 15.11 7.67 3.75
N LYS A 82 15.25 8.24 4.94
CA LYS A 82 15.60 7.49 6.16
C LYS A 82 14.39 6.90 6.85
N THR A 83 13.20 7.41 6.55
CA THR A 83 11.94 6.97 7.14
C THR A 83 11.11 6.23 6.11
N GLY A 84 11.18 4.91 6.13
CA GLY A 84 10.36 4.04 5.28
C GLY A 84 8.98 3.80 5.89
N VAL A 85 7.97 3.70 5.03
CA VAL A 85 6.59 3.48 5.44
C VAL A 85 5.95 2.40 4.57
N ILE A 86 5.33 1.41 5.21
CA ILE A 86 4.44 0.47 4.55
C ILE A 86 3.03 1.06 4.65
N GLU A 87 2.53 1.61 3.54
CA GLU A 87 1.29 2.38 3.49
C GLU A 87 0.05 1.50 3.44
N ALA A 88 0.11 0.40 2.71
CA ALA A 88 -0.99 -0.54 2.58
C ALA A 88 -0.49 -1.95 2.27
N VAL A 89 -1.17 -2.94 2.82
CA VAL A 89 -1.03 -4.35 2.47
C VAL A 89 -2.42 -4.91 2.25
N VAL A 90 -2.68 -5.43 1.07
CA VAL A 90 -3.98 -5.98 0.69
C VAL A 90 -3.79 -7.37 0.10
N VAL A 91 -4.56 -8.34 0.60
CA VAL A 91 -4.63 -9.69 0.03
C VAL A 91 -6.10 -10.05 -0.16
N HIS A 92 -6.44 -10.54 -1.35
CA HIS A 92 -7.80 -10.99 -1.66
C HIS A 92 -8.27 -11.99 -0.59
N PRO A 93 -9.50 -11.87 -0.07
CA PRO A 93 -10.00 -12.73 1.01
C PRO A 93 -9.76 -14.22 0.78
N ASP A 94 -10.03 -14.71 -0.42
CA ASP A 94 -9.90 -16.13 -0.77
C ASP A 94 -8.44 -16.61 -0.84
N CYS A 95 -7.48 -15.69 -0.88
CA CYS A 95 -6.05 -15.99 -0.95
C CYS A 95 -5.30 -15.75 0.37
N ARG A 96 -6.02 -15.41 1.43
CA ARG A 96 -5.43 -15.15 2.75
C ARG A 96 -4.95 -16.45 3.43
N ARG A 97 -4.14 -16.29 4.48
CA ARG A 97 -3.59 -17.40 5.30
C ARG A 97 -2.67 -18.36 4.54
N GLN A 98 -2.16 -17.96 3.40
CA GLN A 98 -1.24 -18.73 2.55
C GLN A 98 0.19 -18.12 2.52
N GLY A 99 0.47 -17.15 3.39
CA GLY A 99 1.79 -16.50 3.48
C GLY A 99 2.00 -15.33 2.53
N ILE A 100 1.05 -15.02 1.64
CA ILE A 100 1.20 -13.96 0.62
C ILE A 100 1.45 -12.60 1.28
N GLY A 101 0.66 -12.22 2.28
CA GLY A 101 0.85 -10.94 2.98
C GLY A 101 2.22 -10.83 3.66
N ARG A 102 2.70 -11.91 4.26
CA ARG A 102 4.04 -11.94 4.88
C ARG A 102 5.14 -11.72 3.85
N GLU A 103 5.05 -12.39 2.70
CA GLU A 103 6.04 -12.24 1.64
C GLU A 103 6.00 -10.83 1.02
N LEU A 104 4.82 -10.26 0.83
CA LEU A 104 4.67 -8.87 0.38
C LEU A 104 5.35 -7.89 1.33
N VAL A 105 5.11 -8.01 2.64
CA VAL A 105 5.75 -7.16 3.66
C VAL A 105 7.26 -7.33 3.65
N ARG A 106 7.76 -8.57 3.59
CA ARG A 106 9.21 -8.84 3.51
C ARG A 106 9.87 -8.16 2.31
N ARG A 107 9.21 -8.19 1.14
CA ARG A 107 9.71 -7.52 -0.06
C ARG A 107 9.66 -6.00 0.06
N ALA A 108 8.62 -5.46 0.65
CA ALA A 108 8.50 -4.03 0.94
C ALA A 108 9.61 -3.55 1.89
N GLU A 109 9.87 -4.30 2.95
CA GLU A 109 10.98 -3.99 3.88
C GLU A 109 12.34 -4.02 3.18
N ASN A 110 12.58 -4.99 2.31
CA ASN A 110 13.82 -5.06 1.54
C ASN A 110 13.97 -3.86 0.61
N TYR A 111 12.91 -3.51 -0.14
CA TYR A 111 12.91 -2.31 -0.98
C TYR A 111 13.26 -1.06 -0.17
N LEU A 112 12.62 -0.86 0.98
CA LEU A 112 12.85 0.32 1.82
C LEU A 112 14.29 0.37 2.34
N ARG A 113 14.84 -0.76 2.82
CA ARG A 113 16.23 -0.83 3.31
C ARG A 113 17.24 -0.58 2.19
N GLU A 114 17.04 -1.19 1.04
CA GLU A 114 17.92 -0.99 -0.14
C GLU A 114 17.86 0.45 -0.65
N SER A 115 16.76 1.16 -0.41
CA SER A 115 16.59 2.57 -0.77
C SER A 115 17.04 3.54 0.33
N GLY A 116 17.60 3.05 1.44
CA GLY A 116 18.23 3.87 2.48
C GLY A 116 17.46 4.04 3.78
N ALA A 117 16.31 3.36 3.96
CA ALA A 117 15.54 3.46 5.19
C ALA A 117 16.32 2.96 6.41
N GLU A 118 16.43 3.81 7.42
CA GLU A 118 16.99 3.48 8.74
C GLU A 118 15.90 3.03 9.70
N SER A 119 14.68 3.52 9.51
CA SER A 119 13.49 3.14 10.26
C SER A 119 12.35 2.81 9.31
N ILE A 120 11.55 1.79 9.65
CA ILE A 120 10.39 1.37 8.86
C ILE A 120 9.17 1.35 9.78
N TYR A 121 8.11 2.01 9.33
CA TYR A 121 6.83 2.08 10.03
C TYR A 121 5.74 1.39 9.21
N ALA A 122 4.78 0.81 9.89
CA ALA A 122 3.56 0.29 9.28
C ALA A 122 2.41 1.25 9.54
N GLY A 123 1.79 1.69 8.46
CA GLY A 123 0.69 2.65 8.50
C GLY A 123 1.13 4.12 8.62
N PRO A 124 0.18 5.01 8.34
CA PRO A 124 0.44 6.45 8.34
C PRO A 124 0.62 7.02 9.75
N GLY A 125 1.10 8.23 9.78
CA GLY A 125 1.33 9.01 10.99
C GLY A 125 1.87 10.38 10.62
N PRO A 126 2.21 11.24 11.58
CA PRO A 126 2.78 12.56 11.29
C PRO A 126 3.98 12.42 10.33
N HIS A 127 3.92 13.16 9.21
CA HIS A 127 4.93 13.15 8.14
C HIS A 127 5.10 11.80 7.40
N ARG A 128 4.12 10.88 7.49
CA ARG A 128 4.19 9.53 6.91
C ARG A 128 2.98 9.15 6.07
N ASP A 129 2.00 10.00 5.91
CA ASP A 129 0.73 9.74 5.21
C ASP A 129 0.72 10.37 3.81
N LEU A 130 1.63 9.92 2.95
CA LEU A 130 1.79 10.45 1.59
C LEU A 130 0.84 9.83 0.57
N PHE A 131 0.23 8.68 0.90
CA PHE A 131 -0.66 7.92 0.05
C PHE A 131 -1.96 7.58 0.79
N TYR A 132 -2.98 7.19 0.05
CA TYR A 132 -4.27 6.76 0.61
C TYR A 132 -4.96 7.81 1.50
N PHE A 133 -4.58 9.07 1.36
CA PHE A 133 -5.12 10.17 2.15
C PHE A 133 -6.64 10.28 1.94
N GLY A 134 -7.39 10.30 3.03
CA GLY A 134 -8.85 10.38 3.00
C GLY A 134 -9.57 9.08 2.65
N MET A 135 -8.86 8.00 2.38
CA MET A 135 -9.47 6.70 2.04
C MET A 135 -9.89 5.87 3.25
N TYR A 136 -9.60 6.32 4.43
CA TYR A 136 -9.85 5.60 5.68
C TYR A 136 -11.05 6.19 6.45
N GLY A 137 -12.20 6.33 5.78
CA GLY A 137 -13.44 6.69 6.45
C GLY A 137 -13.45 8.03 7.22
N GLY A 138 -12.56 8.95 6.88
CA GLY A 138 -12.44 10.25 7.53
C GLY A 138 -11.72 10.24 8.89
N ALA A 139 -11.41 9.09 9.44
CA ALA A 139 -10.54 8.99 10.60
C ALA A 139 -9.07 8.94 10.14
N ARG A 140 -8.18 9.62 10.85
CA ARG A 140 -6.74 9.33 10.70
C ARG A 140 -6.53 7.87 11.10
N PRO A 141 -6.00 7.03 10.23
CA PRO A 141 -5.78 5.64 10.58
C PRO A 141 -4.74 5.58 11.70
N VAL A 142 -5.06 4.83 12.70
CA VAL A 142 -4.14 4.50 13.79
C VAL A 142 -3.31 3.25 13.45
N GLY A 143 -2.86 3.14 12.22
CA GLY A 143 -1.88 2.14 11.81
C GLY A 143 -2.40 0.74 11.50
N PHE A 144 -3.57 0.34 11.99
CA PHE A 144 -4.09 -0.99 11.74
C PHE A 144 -5.57 -0.96 11.41
N LEU A 145 -5.92 -1.56 10.28
CA LEU A 145 -7.28 -2.00 10.07
C LEU A 145 -7.50 -3.24 10.92
N GLN A 146 -8.52 -3.22 11.76
CA GLN A 146 -8.92 -4.42 12.48
C GLN A 146 -9.28 -5.49 11.43
N SER A 147 -8.46 -6.52 11.35
CA SER A 147 -8.96 -7.77 10.81
C SER A 147 -10.02 -8.26 11.80
N ASP A 148 -11.23 -8.48 11.34
CA ASP A 148 -12.21 -9.19 12.15
C ASP A 148 -11.61 -10.51 12.65
N PRO A 149 -11.86 -10.87 13.91
CA PRO A 149 -11.35 -12.09 14.50
C PRO A 149 -11.88 -13.34 13.79
#